data_21e02de661c919fcf96a3644febba708
#
_entry.id   21e02de661c919fcf96a3644febba708
#
_cell.length_a   1.000
_cell.length_b   1.000
_cell.length_c   1.000
_cell.angle_alpha   90.00
_cell.angle_beta   90.00
_cell.angle_gamma   90.00
#
_symmetry.space_group_name_H-M   'P 1'
#
loop_
_entity.id
_entity.type
_entity.pdbx_description
1 polymer ?
#
loop_
_entity_poly.entity_id
_entity_poly.type
_entity_poly.pdbx_seq_one_letter_code
_entity_poly.pdbx_strand_id
1 'polypeptide(L)'
;MMYKAPRGTVDILPEKSAKWQTLEQLIRTICANYNVKEVRTPIFEHTELFTRAVGDTTDVVSKEMYTFADKKGRSITLRPEGTAGVARAYVENKMFSNPDKI
;
A
#
# COMPACT_ATOMS: atom_id res chain seq x y z
N MET A 1 11.69 30.20 -9.57
CA MET A 1 11.43 29.25 -8.47
C MET A 1 11.83 27.84 -8.91
N MET A 2 12.69 27.17 -8.13
CA MET A 2 13.01 25.79 -8.42
C MET A 2 12.00 24.87 -7.75
N TYR A 3 11.56 23.86 -8.48
CA TYR A 3 10.68 22.85 -7.91
C TYR A 3 11.50 21.88 -7.07
N LYS A 4 10.97 21.49 -5.93
CA LYS A 4 11.60 20.54 -5.03
C LYS A 4 10.62 19.41 -4.71
N ALA A 5 11.14 18.26 -4.33
CA ALA A 5 10.30 17.18 -3.87
C ALA A 5 9.50 17.63 -2.63
N PRO A 6 8.24 17.21 -2.51
CA PRO A 6 7.46 17.55 -1.32
C PRO A 6 8.13 17.06 -0.05
N ARG A 7 7.92 17.80 1.03
CA ARG A 7 8.47 17.43 2.34
C ARG A 7 8.01 16.03 2.73
N GLY A 8 8.93 15.21 3.20
CA GLY A 8 8.64 13.84 3.55
C GLY A 8 8.83 12.84 2.43
N THR A 9 9.22 13.32 1.25
CA THR A 9 9.51 12.46 0.11
C THR A 9 10.97 12.59 -0.30
N VAL A 10 11.46 11.59 -1.01
CA VAL A 10 12.84 11.59 -1.49
C VAL A 10 12.91 10.86 -2.82
N ASP A 11 13.72 11.38 -3.73
CA ASP A 11 14.01 10.68 -4.98
C ASP A 11 15.06 9.62 -4.73
N ILE A 12 14.86 8.43 -5.30
CA ILE A 12 15.86 7.37 -5.23
C ILE A 12 16.64 7.39 -6.53
N LEU A 13 17.83 7.98 -6.47
CA LEU A 13 18.68 8.16 -7.66
C LEU A 13 19.43 6.88 -8.00
N PRO A 14 20.00 6.78 -9.22
CA PRO A 14 20.57 5.52 -9.72
C PRO A 14 21.52 4.79 -8.77
N GLU A 15 22.35 5.51 -8.04
CA GLU A 15 23.30 4.89 -7.09
C GLU A 15 22.55 4.14 -5.98
N LYS A 16 21.49 4.76 -5.44
CA LYS A 16 20.70 4.13 -4.39
C LYS A 16 19.70 3.12 -4.95
N SER A 17 19.16 3.38 -6.14
CA SER A 17 18.19 2.46 -6.72
C SER A 17 18.82 1.11 -7.06
N ALA A 18 20.12 1.09 -7.38
CA ALA A 18 20.84 -0.15 -7.60
C ALA A 18 20.85 -1.00 -6.32
N LYS A 19 21.05 -0.36 -5.17
CA LYS A 19 21.00 -1.05 -3.87
C LYS A 19 19.61 -1.57 -3.55
N TRP A 20 18.60 -0.77 -3.84
CA TRP A 20 17.20 -1.18 -3.67
C TRP A 20 16.87 -2.40 -4.53
N GLN A 21 17.32 -2.40 -5.78
CA GLN A 21 17.09 -3.53 -6.69
C GLN A 21 17.76 -4.80 -6.18
N THR A 22 18.95 -4.70 -5.63
CA THR A 22 19.65 -5.84 -5.04
C THR A 22 18.86 -6.43 -3.88
N LEU A 23 18.37 -5.58 -2.98
CA LEU A 23 17.57 -5.99 -1.85
C LEU A 23 16.25 -6.63 -2.31
N GLU A 24 15.58 -5.98 -3.27
CA GLU A 24 14.32 -6.49 -3.79
C GLU A 24 14.49 -7.85 -4.46
N GLN A 25 15.59 -8.04 -5.20
CA GLN A 25 15.88 -9.32 -5.83
C GLN A 25 16.10 -10.42 -4.80
N LEU A 26 16.79 -10.09 -3.72
CA LEU A 26 17.00 -11.02 -2.61
C LEU A 26 15.66 -11.42 -1.99
N ILE A 27 14.79 -10.46 -1.74
CA ILE A 27 13.46 -10.71 -1.19
C ILE A 27 12.65 -11.62 -2.13
N ARG A 28 12.67 -11.33 -3.43
CA ARG A 28 11.96 -12.16 -4.41
C ARG A 28 12.47 -13.60 -4.42
N THR A 29 13.78 -13.77 -4.32
CA THR A 29 14.38 -15.10 -4.30
C THR A 29 13.94 -15.89 -3.06
N ILE A 30 13.98 -15.24 -1.90
CA ILE A 30 13.55 -15.87 -0.65
C ILE A 30 12.07 -16.24 -0.71
N CYS A 31 11.22 -15.33 -1.16
CA CYS A 31 9.79 -15.58 -1.28
C CYS A 31 9.49 -16.72 -2.24
N ALA A 32 10.21 -16.78 -3.36
CA ALA A 32 10.05 -17.88 -4.31
C ALA A 32 10.39 -19.23 -3.69
N ASN A 33 11.45 -19.28 -2.87
CA ASN A 33 11.86 -20.50 -2.19
C ASN A 33 10.80 -21.00 -1.20
N TYR A 34 10.00 -20.10 -0.64
CA TYR A 34 8.92 -20.43 0.28
C TYR A 34 7.55 -20.48 -0.40
N ASN A 35 7.53 -20.38 -1.73
CA ASN A 35 6.29 -20.36 -2.53
C ASN A 35 5.33 -19.24 -2.10
N VAL A 36 5.88 -18.09 -1.76
CA VAL A 36 5.11 -16.90 -1.41
C VAL A 36 5.03 -16.00 -2.65
N LYS A 37 3.82 -15.69 -3.09
CA LYS A 37 3.57 -14.89 -4.29
C LYS A 37 3.36 -13.43 -3.94
N GLU A 38 3.69 -12.56 -4.89
CA GLU A 38 3.57 -11.12 -4.71
C GLU A 38 2.15 -10.64 -4.99
N VAL A 39 1.66 -9.74 -4.15
CA VAL A 39 0.43 -8.98 -4.39
C VAL A 39 0.77 -7.50 -4.34
N ARG A 40 0.25 -6.75 -5.30
CA ARG A 40 0.39 -5.29 -5.33
C ARG A 40 -1.00 -4.68 -5.27
N THR A 41 -1.20 -3.78 -4.34
CA THR A 41 -2.49 -3.11 -4.15
C THR A 41 -2.38 -1.64 -4.54
N PRO A 42 -3.52 -0.98 -4.84
CA PRO A 42 -3.50 0.43 -5.21
C PRO A 42 -2.95 1.33 -4.12
N ILE A 43 -2.44 2.50 -4.53
CA ILE A 43 -1.92 3.49 -3.60
C ILE A 43 -3.02 4.17 -2.79
N PHE A 44 -4.26 4.15 -3.27
CA PHE A 44 -5.41 4.69 -2.55
C PHE A 44 -6.56 3.70 -2.57
N GLU A 45 -7.45 3.81 -1.60
CA GLU A 45 -8.61 2.96 -1.42
C GLU A 45 -9.80 3.83 -1.05
N HIS A 46 -11.00 3.26 -1.05
CA HIS A 46 -12.14 3.94 -0.47
C HIS A 46 -11.88 4.18 1.01
N THR A 47 -12.20 5.38 1.48
CA THR A 47 -11.97 5.78 2.87
C THR A 47 -12.55 4.80 3.87
N GLU A 48 -13.72 4.23 3.55
CA GLU A 48 -14.42 3.30 4.43
C GLU A 48 -13.60 2.07 4.81
N LEU A 49 -12.71 1.64 3.91
CA LEU A 49 -11.87 0.48 4.19
C LEU A 49 -11.05 0.70 5.46
N PHE A 50 -10.47 1.89 5.59
CA PHE A 50 -9.61 2.21 6.72
C PHE A 50 -10.40 2.55 7.98
N THR A 51 -11.51 3.27 7.85
CA THR A 51 -12.31 3.64 9.01
C THR A 51 -12.99 2.43 9.65
N ARG A 52 -13.37 1.43 8.86
CA ARG A 52 -13.95 0.20 9.39
C ARG A 52 -12.93 -0.67 10.12
N ALA A 53 -11.72 -0.75 9.57
CA ALA A 53 -10.69 -1.64 10.12
C ALA A 53 -10.18 -1.17 11.47
N VAL A 54 -10.22 0.14 11.74
CA VAL A 54 -9.60 0.73 12.93
C VAL A 54 -10.60 0.98 14.06
N GLY A 55 -11.93 0.97 13.78
CA GLY A 55 -12.96 1.19 14.78
C GLY A 55 -12.93 2.60 15.35
N ASP A 56 -13.32 2.74 16.63
CA ASP A 56 -13.49 4.04 17.27
C ASP A 56 -12.19 4.73 17.68
N THR A 57 -11.04 4.10 17.47
CA THR A 57 -9.74 4.73 17.72
C THR A 57 -9.32 5.59 16.53
N THR A 58 -10.27 5.98 15.71
CA THR A 58 -10.05 6.60 14.41
C THR A 58 -9.56 8.04 14.47
N ASP A 59 -9.68 8.75 15.59
CA ASP A 59 -9.26 10.14 15.64
C ASP A 59 -7.77 10.32 15.32
N VAL A 60 -6.92 9.43 15.83
CA VAL A 60 -5.49 9.48 15.56
C VAL A 60 -5.21 9.11 14.11
N VAL A 61 -5.86 8.06 13.62
CA VAL A 61 -5.65 7.56 12.26
C VAL A 61 -6.21 8.54 11.24
N SER A 62 -7.40 9.10 11.47
CA SER A 62 -7.99 10.03 10.52
C SER A 62 -7.24 11.36 10.43
N LYS A 63 -6.55 11.79 11.49
CA LYS A 63 -5.71 12.98 11.45
C LYS A 63 -4.47 12.79 10.58
N GLU A 64 -4.02 11.55 10.42
CA GLU A 64 -2.83 11.23 9.62
C GLU A 64 -3.18 10.78 8.21
N MET A 65 -4.45 10.53 7.93
CA MET A 65 -4.88 10.09 6.60
C MET A 65 -5.05 11.28 5.66
N TYR A 66 -4.61 11.09 4.44
CA TYR A 66 -4.81 12.05 3.35
C TYR A 66 -6.03 11.62 2.54
N THR A 67 -7.14 12.28 2.78
CA THR A 67 -8.44 11.95 2.20
C THR A 67 -8.90 13.05 1.25
N PHE A 68 -9.46 12.66 0.13
CA PHE A 68 -9.95 13.59 -0.88
C PHE A 68 -11.15 12.98 -1.61
N ALA A 69 -11.90 13.82 -2.32
CA ALA A 69 -13.00 13.36 -3.15
C ALA A 69 -12.50 13.14 -4.57
N ASP A 70 -12.91 12.04 -5.19
CA ASP A 70 -12.65 11.85 -6.61
C ASP A 70 -13.60 12.70 -7.45
N LYS A 71 -13.51 12.61 -8.77
CA LYS A 71 -14.32 13.44 -9.67
C LYS A 71 -15.82 13.16 -9.56
N LYS A 72 -16.20 12.01 -9.01
CA LYS A 72 -17.61 11.66 -8.81
C LYS A 72 -18.05 11.85 -7.36
N GLY A 73 -17.23 12.49 -6.54
CA GLY A 73 -17.57 12.81 -5.16
C GLY A 73 -17.38 11.66 -4.16
N ARG A 74 -16.72 10.57 -4.58
CA ARG A 74 -16.46 9.45 -3.67
C ARG A 74 -15.25 9.76 -2.81
N SER A 75 -15.30 9.40 -1.52
CA SER A 75 -14.22 9.64 -0.60
C SER A 75 -13.10 8.61 -0.78
N ILE A 76 -11.92 9.10 -1.09
CA ILE A 76 -10.73 8.30 -1.38
C ILE A 76 -9.64 8.70 -0.40
N THR A 77 -8.88 7.73 0.09
CA THR A 77 -7.79 7.96 1.04
C THR A 77 -6.51 7.31 0.52
N LEU A 78 -5.40 8.07 0.56
CA LEU A 78 -4.09 7.47 0.32
C LEU A 78 -3.84 6.45 1.43
N ARG A 79 -3.37 5.26 1.06
CA ARG A 79 -3.21 4.18 2.04
C ARG A 79 -2.26 4.58 3.17
N PRO A 80 -2.74 4.59 4.43
CA PRO A 80 -1.85 4.88 5.56
C PRO A 80 -1.04 3.66 5.98
N GLU A 81 -1.46 2.46 5.54
CA GLU A 81 -0.79 1.19 5.84
C GLU A 81 -1.19 0.17 4.77
N GLY A 82 -0.54 -0.99 4.75
CA GLY A 82 -0.74 -1.96 3.68
C GLY A 82 -1.70 -3.10 3.97
N THR A 83 -1.92 -3.41 5.23
CA THR A 83 -2.67 -4.62 5.62
C THR A 83 -4.12 -4.60 5.15
N ALA A 84 -4.79 -3.46 5.32
CA ALA A 84 -6.21 -3.35 4.95
C ALA A 84 -6.42 -3.56 3.45
N GLY A 85 -5.52 -3.00 2.62
CA GLY A 85 -5.59 -3.18 1.17
C GLY A 85 -5.39 -4.63 0.75
N VAL A 86 -4.44 -5.32 1.37
CA VAL A 86 -4.19 -6.73 1.10
C VAL A 86 -5.40 -7.58 1.52
N ALA A 87 -5.98 -7.30 2.69
CA ALA A 87 -7.17 -8.00 3.15
C ALA A 87 -8.35 -7.80 2.19
N ARG A 88 -8.56 -6.57 1.73
CA ARG A 88 -9.60 -6.29 0.74
C ARG A 88 -9.36 -7.08 -0.55
N ALA A 89 -8.13 -7.05 -1.07
CA ALA A 89 -7.81 -7.77 -2.30
C ALA A 89 -8.02 -9.28 -2.14
N TYR A 90 -7.66 -9.81 -1.00
CA TYR A 90 -7.83 -11.23 -0.68
C TYR A 90 -9.31 -11.62 -0.73
N VAL A 91 -10.16 -10.84 -0.07
CA VAL A 91 -11.60 -11.13 -0.01
C VAL A 91 -12.28 -10.90 -1.36
N GLU A 92 -12.00 -9.76 -1.99
CA GLU A 92 -12.62 -9.37 -3.26
C GLU A 92 -12.33 -10.38 -4.36
N ASN A 93 -11.10 -10.89 -4.41
CA ASN A 93 -10.66 -11.82 -5.43
C ASN A 93 -10.82 -13.29 -5.02
N LYS A 94 -11.49 -13.53 -3.90
CA LYS A 94 -11.75 -14.89 -3.38
C LYS A 94 -10.48 -15.74 -3.28
N MET A 95 -9.41 -15.13 -2.83
CA MET A 95 -8.11 -15.79 -2.77
C MET A 95 -8.05 -16.91 -1.73
N PHE A 96 -9.04 -16.96 -0.84
CA PHE A 96 -9.16 -18.04 0.12
C PHE A 96 -9.37 -19.42 -0.54
N SER A 97 -9.79 -19.45 -1.81
CA SER A 97 -9.95 -20.69 -2.57
C SER A 97 -8.69 -21.07 -3.35
N ASN A 98 -7.64 -20.25 -3.28
CA ASN A 98 -6.38 -20.46 -3.98
C ASN A 98 -5.36 -21.01 -2.99
N PRO A 99 -4.65 -22.12 -3.31
CA PRO A 99 -3.64 -22.69 -2.41
C PRO A 99 -2.36 -21.87 -2.32
N ASP A 100 -2.13 -20.90 -3.22
CA ASP A 100 -0.92 -20.10 -3.19
C ASP A 100 -0.90 -19.14 -1.99
N LYS A 101 0.29 -18.94 -1.42
CA LYS A 101 0.53 -17.96 -0.35
C LYS A 101 0.97 -16.63 -0.95
N ILE A 102 0.55 -15.57 -0.33
CA ILE A 102 0.96 -14.22 -0.74
C ILE A 102 1.67 -13.49 0.39
#